data_b75336d5f32332e00dca2ce27b303f38
#
_entry.id   b75336d5f32332e00dca2ce27b303f38
#
_cell.length_a   1.000
_cell.length_b   1.000
_cell.length_c   1.000
_cell.angle_alpha   90.00
_cell.angle_beta   90.00
_cell.angle_gamma   90.00
#
_symmetry.space_group_name_H-M   'P 1'
#
loop_
_entity.id
_entity.type
_entity.pdbx_description
1 polymer ?
#
loop_
_entity_poly.entity_id
_entity_poly.type
_entity_poly.pdbx_seq_one_letter_code
_entity_poly.pdbx_strand_id
1 'polypeptide(L)'
;YKDNNIPVLPICYYMDGVIYGKKNTLPLSEFYHRMRNGESAKTTAPNIVETKAFFEDCIKVCKNIVHIAFSSALSSTCQNAVIASKEIQDEYKDVKITVIDSLCSCMGEGMLLYKAVSNKNNGMSYDNLIEYLNNVKTHIIHLFTVDDLHYLHNGGRLSKSAAVLGSIINIKPILFVDNNGELKLTDKVRGRKKSLLYLISKTISDISPHGKDIVMISHCDCEEDAMYIYSHLKENIDIKEIMVNQIGPTIGSHSGPGTLAVYYESSSRE
;
A
#
# COMPACT_ATOMS: atom_id res chain seq x y z
N TYR A 1 11.92 5.89 -0.09
CA TYR A 1 11.62 7.34 -0.16
C TYR A 1 12.70 8.17 0.53
N LYS A 2 13.26 7.69 1.66
CA LYS A 2 14.28 8.44 2.42
C LYS A 2 15.51 8.76 1.57
N ASP A 3 16.03 7.78 0.84
CA ASP A 3 17.25 7.92 0.04
C ASP A 3 17.10 8.91 -1.13
N ASN A 4 15.86 9.20 -1.54
CA ASN A 4 15.54 10.15 -2.60
C ASN A 4 14.94 11.46 -2.07
N ASN A 5 14.94 11.69 -0.76
CA ASN A 5 14.37 12.87 -0.12
C ASN A 5 12.91 13.15 -0.51
N ILE A 6 12.10 12.09 -0.68
CA ILE A 6 10.69 12.22 -1.03
C ILE A 6 9.90 12.63 0.22
N PRO A 7 9.21 13.79 0.21
CA PRO A 7 8.35 14.20 1.29
C PRO A 7 7.18 13.21 1.46
N VAL A 8 6.83 12.91 2.69
CA VAL A 8 5.72 12.00 3.03
C VAL A 8 4.75 12.69 3.95
N LEU A 9 3.46 12.71 3.57
CA LEU A 9 2.37 13.16 4.42
C LEU A 9 1.96 12.02 5.35
N PRO A 10 2.23 12.09 6.67
CA PRO A 10 1.99 10.97 7.57
C PRO A 10 0.51 10.78 7.85
N ILE A 11 0.06 9.53 7.83
CA ILE A 11 -1.25 9.11 8.35
C ILE A 11 -1.08 8.70 9.81
N CYS A 12 -1.83 9.33 10.70
CA CYS A 12 -1.80 9.03 12.12
C CYS A 12 -2.68 7.83 12.47
N TYR A 13 -2.33 7.17 13.56
CA TYR A 13 -3.20 6.16 14.18
C TYR A 13 -3.36 6.44 15.67
N TYR A 14 -4.49 5.99 16.19
CA TYR A 14 -4.87 6.10 17.59
C TYR A 14 -4.90 4.71 18.21
N MET A 15 -4.27 4.53 19.34
CA MET A 15 -4.28 3.31 20.13
C MET A 15 -4.21 3.67 21.61
N ASP A 16 -5.13 3.17 22.42
CA ASP A 16 -5.19 3.35 23.88
C ASP A 16 -5.01 4.82 24.34
N GLY A 17 -5.83 5.73 23.82
CA GLY A 17 -5.80 7.15 24.21
C GLY A 17 -4.67 7.96 23.61
N VAL A 18 -3.74 7.36 22.85
CA VAL A 18 -2.57 8.03 22.32
C VAL A 18 -2.62 8.11 20.78
N ILE A 19 -2.28 9.29 20.23
CA ILE A 19 -2.12 9.49 18.79
C ILE A 19 -0.65 9.30 18.44
N TYR A 20 -0.39 8.40 17.48
CA TYR A 20 0.92 8.09 16.94
C TYR A 20 1.04 8.52 15.47
N GLY A 21 2.27 8.64 14.98
CA GLY A 21 2.58 8.94 13.58
C GLY A 21 3.17 10.34 13.33
N LYS A 22 3.09 11.27 14.30
CA LYS A 22 3.74 12.59 14.23
C LYS A 22 4.78 12.76 15.37
N LYS A 23 4.28 13.05 16.57
CA LYS A 23 5.14 13.30 17.75
C LYS A 23 5.48 12.02 18.51
N ASN A 24 4.52 11.12 18.60
CA ASN A 24 4.68 9.85 19.29
C ASN A 24 4.99 8.75 18.28
N THR A 25 5.88 7.84 18.65
CA THR A 25 6.23 6.64 17.90
C THR A 25 6.07 5.42 18.79
N LEU A 26 5.67 4.31 18.19
CA LEU A 26 5.61 3.01 18.85
C LEU A 26 6.43 2.04 17.99
N PRO A 27 7.36 1.26 18.56
CA PRO A 27 8.05 0.21 17.84
C PRO A 27 7.05 -0.76 17.19
N LEU A 28 7.32 -1.23 15.96
CA LEU A 28 6.39 -2.12 15.26
C LEU A 28 6.16 -3.43 16.01
N SER A 29 7.19 -3.97 16.63
CA SER A 29 7.07 -5.17 17.48
C SER A 29 6.09 -4.97 18.63
N GLU A 30 6.15 -3.84 19.31
CA GLU A 30 5.21 -3.50 20.39
C GLU A 30 3.80 -3.26 19.85
N PHE A 31 3.65 -2.56 18.72
CA PHE A 31 2.36 -2.35 18.08
C PHE A 31 1.66 -3.68 17.78
N TYR A 32 2.34 -4.62 17.13
CA TYR A 32 1.76 -5.92 16.79
C TYR A 32 1.56 -6.82 18.01
N HIS A 33 2.44 -6.74 19.02
CA HIS A 33 2.25 -7.43 20.29
C HIS A 33 0.94 -7.00 20.97
N ARG A 34 0.69 -5.72 21.05
CA ARG A 34 -0.55 -5.15 21.64
C ARG A 34 -1.78 -5.57 20.84
N MET A 35 -1.72 -5.55 19.49
CA MET A 35 -2.80 -6.05 18.65
C MET A 35 -3.09 -7.54 18.87
N ARG A 36 -2.07 -8.39 19.04
CA ARG A 36 -2.23 -9.82 19.34
C ARG A 36 -2.87 -10.04 20.72
N ASN A 37 -2.69 -9.11 21.64
CA ASN A 37 -3.33 -9.11 22.96
C ASN A 37 -4.75 -8.49 22.95
N GLY A 38 -5.31 -8.20 21.77
CA GLY A 38 -6.69 -7.74 21.61
C GLY A 38 -6.89 -6.23 21.61
N GLU A 39 -5.80 -5.43 21.68
CA GLU A 39 -5.93 -3.99 21.52
C GLU A 39 -6.26 -3.64 20.06
N SER A 40 -7.08 -2.61 19.87
CA SER A 40 -7.46 -2.12 18.55
C SER A 40 -6.82 -0.77 18.27
N ALA A 41 -6.45 -0.56 17.02
CA ALA A 41 -5.99 0.72 16.54
C ALA A 41 -6.94 1.28 15.47
N LYS A 42 -7.07 2.61 15.40
CA LYS A 42 -7.85 3.33 14.39
C LYS A 42 -6.97 4.35 13.71
N THR A 43 -7.19 4.59 12.43
CA THR A 43 -6.42 5.56 11.66
C THR A 43 -7.21 6.82 11.36
N THR A 44 -6.50 7.93 11.18
CA THR A 44 -7.08 9.22 10.78
C THR A 44 -6.35 9.72 9.54
N ALA A 45 -7.08 9.85 8.43
CA ALA A 45 -6.53 10.47 7.22
C ALA A 45 -6.16 11.94 7.50
N PRO A 46 -5.06 12.46 6.91
CA PRO A 46 -4.75 13.87 6.94
C PRO A 46 -5.93 14.68 6.39
N ASN A 47 -6.33 15.72 7.09
CA ASN A 47 -7.39 16.60 6.63
C ASN A 47 -6.87 17.60 5.56
N ILE A 48 -7.76 18.39 4.96
CA ILE A 48 -7.42 19.35 3.91
C ILE A 48 -6.40 20.38 4.40
N VAL A 49 -6.54 20.91 5.63
CA VAL A 49 -5.63 21.89 6.19
C VAL A 49 -4.21 21.33 6.39
N GLU A 50 -4.11 20.11 6.92
CA GLU A 50 -2.82 19.42 7.08
C GLU A 50 -2.17 19.12 5.74
N THR A 51 -2.97 18.73 4.75
CA THR A 51 -2.49 18.44 3.39
C THR A 51 -2.06 19.72 2.68
N LYS A 52 -2.78 20.83 2.86
CA LYS A 52 -2.40 22.13 2.34
C LYS A 52 -1.07 22.60 2.90
N ALA A 53 -0.90 22.55 4.22
CA ALA A 53 0.37 22.88 4.87
C ALA A 53 1.55 22.02 4.36
N PHE A 54 1.31 20.73 4.11
CA PHE A 54 2.29 19.85 3.49
C PHE A 54 2.67 20.31 2.07
N PHE A 55 1.71 20.68 1.24
CA PHE A 55 2.00 21.21 -0.09
C PHE A 55 2.69 22.57 -0.04
N GLU A 56 2.34 23.45 0.90
CA GLU A 56 3.03 24.72 1.13
C GLU A 56 4.53 24.52 1.43
N ASP A 57 4.88 23.48 2.17
CA ASP A 57 6.27 23.13 2.39
C ASP A 57 6.93 22.56 1.11
N CYS A 58 6.24 21.74 0.36
CA CYS A 58 6.76 21.16 -0.88
C CYS A 58 7.03 22.22 -1.95
N ILE A 59 6.16 23.22 -2.12
CA ILE A 59 6.30 24.27 -3.16
C ILE A 59 7.46 25.26 -2.88
N LYS A 60 7.99 25.29 -1.67
CA LYS A 60 9.23 26.02 -1.33
C LYS A 60 10.45 25.40 -2.02
N VAL A 61 10.38 24.11 -2.33
CA VAL A 61 11.49 23.34 -2.93
C VAL A 61 11.25 23.14 -4.44
N CYS A 62 10.04 22.84 -4.87
CA CYS A 62 9.72 22.55 -6.26
C CYS A 62 8.32 23.02 -6.63
N LYS A 63 8.19 23.67 -7.79
CA LYS A 63 6.90 24.19 -8.29
C LYS A 63 6.06 23.16 -9.05
N ASN A 64 6.68 22.09 -9.53
CA ASN A 64 6.02 20.99 -10.25
C ASN A 64 6.01 19.74 -9.37
N ILE A 65 4.85 19.38 -8.85
CA ILE A 65 4.69 18.27 -7.88
C ILE A 65 3.78 17.20 -8.47
N VAL A 66 4.23 15.96 -8.43
CA VAL A 66 3.39 14.77 -8.61
C VAL A 66 3.18 14.15 -7.23
N HIS A 67 1.96 14.19 -6.72
CA HIS A 67 1.57 13.57 -5.46
C HIS A 67 0.91 12.23 -5.73
N ILE A 68 1.54 11.15 -5.29
CA ILE A 68 0.97 9.80 -5.36
C ILE A 68 0.18 9.59 -4.08
N ALA A 69 -1.13 9.38 -4.20
CA ALA A 69 -2.03 9.22 -3.08
C ALA A 69 -2.49 7.77 -2.94
N PHE A 70 -2.67 7.34 -1.71
CA PHE A 70 -3.29 6.07 -1.37
C PHE A 70 -4.67 5.92 -2.03
N SER A 71 -5.08 4.69 -2.40
CA SER A 71 -6.35 4.42 -3.10
C SER A 71 -7.54 5.18 -2.48
N SER A 72 -8.25 5.94 -3.32
CA SER A 72 -9.45 6.68 -2.93
C SER A 72 -10.59 5.78 -2.48
N ALA A 73 -10.60 4.52 -2.91
CA ALA A 73 -11.57 3.52 -2.47
C ALA A 73 -11.35 3.07 -1.01
N LEU A 74 -10.15 3.29 -0.47
CA LEU A 74 -9.77 2.82 0.87
C LEU A 74 -9.60 3.95 1.89
N SER A 75 -9.37 5.18 1.44
CA SER A 75 -9.12 6.34 2.30
C SER A 75 -9.53 7.65 1.64
N SER A 76 -9.98 8.63 2.43
CA SER A 76 -10.22 10.00 1.98
C SER A 76 -8.94 10.80 1.68
N THR A 77 -7.75 10.23 1.89
CA THR A 77 -6.46 10.91 1.70
C THR A 77 -6.32 11.51 0.29
N CYS A 78 -6.69 10.73 -0.74
CA CYS A 78 -6.63 11.19 -2.13
C CYS A 78 -7.57 12.38 -2.37
N GLN A 79 -8.83 12.30 -1.92
CA GLN A 79 -9.80 13.39 -2.09
C GLN A 79 -9.35 14.67 -1.39
N ASN A 80 -8.82 14.56 -0.16
CA ASN A 80 -8.29 15.70 0.58
C ASN A 80 -7.09 16.32 -0.14
N ALA A 81 -6.23 15.51 -0.75
CA ALA A 81 -5.09 15.98 -1.54
C ALA A 81 -5.55 16.72 -2.82
N VAL A 82 -6.59 16.22 -3.49
CA VAL A 82 -7.16 16.90 -4.67
C VAL A 82 -7.71 18.27 -4.30
N ILE A 83 -8.43 18.40 -3.18
CA ILE A 83 -8.98 19.68 -2.73
C ILE A 83 -7.84 20.65 -2.37
N ALA A 84 -6.91 20.21 -1.52
CA ALA A 84 -5.77 21.02 -1.09
C ALA A 84 -4.89 21.47 -2.26
N SER A 85 -4.67 20.60 -3.27
CA SER A 85 -3.88 20.95 -4.45
C SER A 85 -4.53 22.05 -5.29
N LYS A 86 -5.86 22.07 -5.39
CA LYS A 86 -6.61 23.14 -6.08
C LYS A 86 -6.47 24.46 -5.35
N GLU A 87 -6.67 24.48 -4.02
CA GLU A 87 -6.52 25.69 -3.22
C GLU A 87 -5.10 26.28 -3.35
N ILE A 88 -4.05 25.45 -3.32
CA ILE A 88 -2.67 25.90 -3.52
C ILE A 88 -2.47 26.51 -4.91
N GLN A 89 -2.99 25.89 -5.97
CA GLN A 89 -2.85 26.37 -7.34
C GLN A 89 -3.69 27.64 -7.60
N ASP A 90 -4.75 27.87 -6.83
CA ASP A 90 -5.51 29.11 -6.87
C ASP A 90 -4.74 30.27 -6.23
N GLU A 91 -3.98 30.00 -5.18
CA GLU A 91 -3.14 30.99 -4.49
C GLU A 91 -1.81 31.24 -5.21
N TYR A 92 -1.16 30.21 -5.74
CA TYR A 92 0.18 30.23 -6.35
C TYR A 92 0.11 29.85 -7.83
N LYS A 93 -0.02 30.83 -8.72
CA LYS A 93 -0.28 30.62 -10.17
C LYS A 93 0.90 29.99 -10.94
N ASP A 94 2.09 30.02 -10.37
CA ASP A 94 3.32 29.39 -10.92
C ASP A 94 3.53 27.95 -10.44
N VAL A 95 2.60 27.39 -9.67
CA VAL A 95 2.67 26.04 -9.10
C VAL A 95 1.79 25.08 -9.89
N LYS A 96 2.30 23.88 -10.14
CA LYS A 96 1.58 22.76 -10.76
C LYS A 96 1.63 21.56 -9.83
N ILE A 97 0.49 21.11 -9.30
CA ILE A 97 0.36 19.92 -8.46
C ILE A 97 -0.62 18.96 -9.13
N THR A 98 -0.14 17.79 -9.52
CA THR A 98 -1.00 16.71 -10.01
C THR A 98 -1.08 15.61 -8.94
N VAL A 99 -2.31 15.34 -8.50
CA VAL A 99 -2.61 14.24 -7.58
C VAL A 99 -2.96 13.00 -8.40
N ILE A 100 -2.20 11.93 -8.22
CA ILE A 100 -2.45 10.62 -8.81
C ILE A 100 -3.14 9.75 -7.76
N ASP A 101 -4.38 9.39 -7.98
CA ASP A 101 -5.00 8.28 -7.26
C ASP A 101 -4.30 6.99 -7.70
N SER A 102 -3.52 6.41 -6.80
CA SER A 102 -2.74 5.22 -7.13
C SER A 102 -3.60 4.00 -7.38
N LEU A 103 -4.83 3.97 -6.86
CA LEU A 103 -5.65 2.75 -6.76
C LEU A 103 -4.87 1.58 -6.15
N CYS A 104 -3.89 1.90 -5.32
CA CYS A 104 -2.97 0.98 -4.66
C CYS A 104 -3.00 1.15 -3.15
N SER A 105 -2.48 0.17 -2.46
CA SER A 105 -2.24 0.22 -1.02
C SER A 105 -0.83 -0.29 -0.67
N CYS A 106 -0.33 0.11 0.49
CA CYS A 106 0.93 -0.37 1.06
C CYS A 106 2.09 -0.29 0.06
N MET A 107 2.86 -1.37 -0.13
CA MET A 107 3.98 -1.37 -1.07
C MET A 107 3.58 -1.36 -2.55
N GLY A 108 2.30 -1.55 -2.90
CA GLY A 108 1.84 -1.29 -4.27
C GLY A 108 1.87 0.21 -4.62
N GLU A 109 1.49 1.09 -3.68
CA GLU A 109 1.73 2.53 -3.78
C GLU A 109 3.24 2.83 -3.80
N GLY A 110 4.01 2.13 -2.95
CA GLY A 110 5.47 2.19 -2.94
C GLY A 110 6.10 1.80 -4.27
N MET A 111 5.56 0.78 -4.95
CA MET A 111 6.02 0.37 -6.29
C MET A 111 5.73 1.45 -7.34
N LEU A 112 4.56 2.09 -7.28
CA LEU A 112 4.25 3.21 -8.16
C LEU A 112 5.22 4.38 -7.94
N LEU A 113 5.55 4.68 -6.68
CA LEU A 113 6.56 5.67 -6.32
C LEU A 113 7.96 5.29 -6.83
N TYR A 114 8.37 4.04 -6.67
CA TYR A 114 9.64 3.53 -7.19
C TYR A 114 9.76 3.75 -8.71
N LYS A 115 8.70 3.40 -9.44
CA LYS A 115 8.62 3.62 -10.90
C LYS A 115 8.65 5.11 -11.27
N ALA A 116 7.96 5.96 -10.49
CA ALA A 116 7.97 7.41 -10.70
C ALA A 116 9.37 7.99 -10.54
N VAL A 117 10.08 7.63 -9.48
CA VAL A 117 11.45 8.09 -9.20
C VAL A 117 12.43 7.61 -10.28
N SER A 118 12.33 6.33 -10.65
CA SER A 118 13.20 5.75 -11.71
C SER A 118 13.02 6.49 -13.04
N ASN A 119 11.79 6.69 -13.50
CA ASN A 119 11.51 7.38 -14.76
C ASN A 119 11.90 8.87 -14.71
N LYS A 120 11.66 9.55 -13.59
CA LYS A 120 12.13 10.93 -13.40
C LYS A 120 13.66 11.02 -13.51
N ASN A 121 14.38 10.10 -12.85
CA ASN A 121 15.84 10.08 -12.87
C ASN A 121 16.41 9.76 -14.27
N ASN A 122 15.64 9.04 -15.10
CA ASN A 122 15.94 8.78 -16.51
C ASN A 122 15.52 9.92 -17.45
N GLY A 123 15.10 11.07 -16.90
CA GLY A 123 14.80 12.28 -17.68
C GLY A 123 13.39 12.36 -18.25
N MET A 124 12.45 11.52 -17.79
CA MET A 124 11.06 11.61 -18.22
C MET A 124 10.46 12.96 -17.81
N SER A 125 9.76 13.62 -18.75
CA SER A 125 9.11 14.91 -18.49
C SER A 125 7.94 14.76 -17.51
N TYR A 126 7.52 15.88 -16.89
CA TYR A 126 6.43 15.91 -15.94
C TYR A 126 5.11 15.33 -16.53
N ASP A 127 4.74 15.75 -17.72
CA ASP A 127 3.47 15.34 -18.34
C ASP A 127 3.53 13.85 -18.77
N ASN A 128 4.64 13.40 -19.33
CA ASN A 128 4.85 11.98 -19.67
C ASN A 128 4.85 11.09 -18.41
N LEU A 129 5.39 11.59 -17.31
CA LEU A 129 5.37 10.86 -16.04
C LEU A 129 3.95 10.65 -15.52
N ILE A 130 3.10 11.69 -15.60
CA ILE A 130 1.68 11.59 -15.20
C ILE A 130 0.95 10.56 -16.07
N GLU A 131 1.13 10.62 -17.38
CA GLU A 131 0.54 9.66 -18.32
C GLU A 131 1.01 8.23 -18.00
N TYR A 132 2.31 8.02 -17.83
CA TYR A 132 2.89 6.73 -17.47
C TYR A 132 2.30 6.18 -16.16
N LEU A 133 2.23 7.00 -15.10
CA LEU A 133 1.70 6.57 -13.80
C LEU A 133 0.22 6.20 -13.87
N ASN A 134 -0.58 6.96 -14.63
CA ASN A 134 -1.99 6.63 -14.83
C ASN A 134 -2.20 5.33 -15.62
N ASN A 135 -1.29 5.00 -16.52
CA ASN A 135 -1.35 3.74 -17.27
C ASN A 135 -0.89 2.56 -16.43
N VAL A 136 0.24 2.69 -15.69
CA VAL A 136 0.86 1.54 -15.01
C VAL A 136 0.17 1.19 -13.69
N LYS A 137 -0.54 2.11 -13.03
CA LYS A 137 -1.13 1.89 -11.70
C LYS A 137 -2.08 0.69 -11.64
N THR A 138 -2.82 0.40 -12.72
CA THR A 138 -3.73 -0.76 -12.80
C THR A 138 -3.03 -2.06 -13.21
N HIS A 139 -1.75 -2.00 -13.49
CA HIS A 139 -0.90 -3.17 -13.76
C HIS A 139 -0.13 -3.64 -12.51
N ILE A 140 -0.16 -2.87 -11.41
CA ILE A 140 0.45 -3.26 -10.14
C ILE A 140 -0.48 -4.18 -9.38
N ILE A 141 -0.16 -5.45 -9.34
CA ILE A 141 -0.91 -6.47 -8.61
C ILE A 141 -0.65 -6.35 -7.11
N HIS A 142 -1.69 -6.55 -6.32
CA HIS A 142 -1.64 -6.71 -4.88
C HIS A 142 -2.28 -8.04 -4.55
N LEU A 143 -1.50 -9.05 -4.29
CA LEU A 143 -1.99 -10.37 -3.91
C LEU A 143 -1.63 -10.64 -2.46
N PHE A 144 -2.62 -10.89 -1.60
CA PHE A 144 -2.35 -10.99 -0.17
C PHE A 144 -3.27 -11.97 0.55
N THR A 145 -2.84 -12.36 1.73
CA THR A 145 -3.60 -13.16 2.70
C THR A 145 -3.56 -12.50 4.07
N VAL A 146 -4.58 -12.70 4.86
CA VAL A 146 -4.66 -12.24 6.24
C VAL A 146 -4.96 -13.43 7.17
N ASP A 147 -4.60 -13.31 8.43
CA ASP A 147 -4.96 -14.33 9.41
C ASP A 147 -6.42 -14.20 9.85
N ASP A 148 -6.93 -12.97 9.94
CA ASP A 148 -8.28 -12.68 10.39
C ASP A 148 -8.91 -11.54 9.57
N LEU A 149 -10.00 -11.83 8.87
CA LEU A 149 -10.78 -10.87 8.08
C LEU A 149 -11.50 -9.81 8.92
N HIS A 150 -11.68 -10.05 10.23
CA HIS A 150 -12.36 -9.10 11.11
C HIS A 150 -11.65 -7.75 11.16
N TYR A 151 -10.33 -7.70 11.06
CA TYR A 151 -9.59 -6.44 11.00
C TYR A 151 -10.00 -5.58 9.80
N LEU A 152 -10.05 -6.17 8.59
CA LEU A 152 -10.48 -5.48 7.37
C LEU A 152 -11.95 -5.06 7.42
N HIS A 153 -12.81 -5.93 7.98
CA HIS A 153 -14.24 -5.66 8.14
C HIS A 153 -14.49 -4.54 9.15
N ASN A 154 -13.93 -4.65 10.35
CA ASN A 154 -14.09 -3.66 11.40
C ASN A 154 -13.51 -2.30 11.00
N GLY A 155 -12.45 -2.32 10.20
CA GLY A 155 -11.87 -1.14 9.56
C GLY A 155 -12.72 -0.55 8.42
N GLY A 156 -13.76 -1.25 7.97
CA GLY A 156 -14.63 -0.82 6.86
C GLY A 156 -13.99 -0.92 5.46
N ARG A 157 -12.89 -1.66 5.29
CA ARG A 157 -12.19 -1.85 4.01
C ARG A 157 -12.57 -3.14 3.31
N LEU A 158 -13.38 -3.98 3.96
CA LEU A 158 -13.97 -5.17 3.35
C LEU A 158 -15.47 -5.24 3.71
N SER A 159 -16.32 -5.60 2.75
CA SER A 159 -17.75 -5.70 2.96
C SER A 159 -18.12 -6.85 3.90
N LYS A 160 -19.27 -6.75 4.58
CA LYS A 160 -19.80 -7.80 5.47
C LYS A 160 -19.96 -9.15 4.78
N SER A 161 -20.42 -9.15 3.53
CA SER A 161 -20.62 -10.37 2.74
C SER A 161 -19.33 -11.15 2.47
N ALA A 162 -18.21 -10.45 2.34
CA ALA A 162 -16.89 -11.07 2.21
C ALA A 162 -16.32 -11.56 3.55
N ALA A 163 -16.67 -10.89 4.66
CA ALA A 163 -16.16 -11.20 5.99
C ALA A 163 -16.85 -12.38 6.70
N VAL A 164 -18.03 -12.82 6.25
CA VAL A 164 -18.82 -13.94 6.85
C VAL A 164 -18.05 -15.28 6.89
N LEU A 165 -16.87 -15.32 6.31
CA LEU A 165 -16.01 -16.50 6.25
C LEU A 165 -15.14 -16.73 7.49
N GLY A 166 -15.16 -15.80 8.45
CA GLY A 166 -14.26 -15.82 9.62
C GLY A 166 -14.51 -16.93 10.66
N SER A 167 -15.53 -17.78 10.48
CA SER A 167 -15.88 -18.83 11.46
C SER A 167 -15.38 -20.23 11.09
N ILE A 168 -14.79 -20.44 9.94
CA ILE A 168 -14.30 -21.76 9.53
C ILE A 168 -12.84 -21.90 9.97
N ILE A 169 -12.60 -22.78 10.92
CA ILE A 169 -11.28 -23.05 11.48
C ILE A 169 -10.26 -23.34 10.35
N ASN A 170 -9.16 -22.59 10.37
CA ASN A 170 -8.00 -22.80 9.49
C ASN A 170 -8.22 -22.48 7.99
N ILE A 171 -9.27 -21.72 7.63
CA ILE A 171 -9.40 -21.17 6.27
C ILE A 171 -8.64 -19.84 6.20
N LYS A 172 -7.76 -19.71 5.20
CA LYS A 172 -7.01 -18.49 4.89
C LYS A 172 -7.57 -17.87 3.61
N PRO A 173 -8.06 -16.62 3.68
CA PRO A 173 -8.55 -15.91 2.51
C PRO A 173 -7.38 -15.50 1.61
N ILE A 174 -7.59 -15.50 0.31
CA ILE A 174 -6.73 -14.87 -0.68
C ILE A 174 -7.46 -13.66 -1.22
N LEU A 175 -6.82 -12.51 -1.11
CA LEU A 175 -7.40 -11.23 -1.50
C LEU A 175 -6.51 -10.54 -2.54
N PHE A 176 -7.12 -9.62 -3.27
CA PHE A 176 -6.42 -8.74 -4.21
C PHE A 176 -7.05 -7.34 -4.18
N VAL A 177 -6.41 -6.39 -4.87
CA VAL A 177 -6.95 -5.06 -5.14
C VAL A 177 -7.43 -5.03 -6.58
N ASP A 178 -8.71 -4.71 -6.79
CA ASP A 178 -9.31 -4.62 -8.12
C ASP A 178 -8.93 -3.32 -8.88
N ASN A 179 -9.44 -3.18 -10.10
CA ASN A 179 -9.18 -1.99 -10.93
C ASN A 179 -9.78 -0.69 -10.37
N ASN A 180 -10.73 -0.78 -9.43
CA ASN A 180 -11.29 0.38 -8.72
C ASN A 180 -10.48 0.73 -7.45
N GLY A 181 -9.44 -0.03 -7.12
CA GLY A 181 -8.65 0.15 -5.91
C GLY A 181 -9.31 -0.41 -4.64
N GLU A 182 -10.33 -1.26 -4.77
CA GLU A 182 -11.04 -1.92 -3.66
C GLU A 182 -10.45 -3.29 -3.34
N LEU A 183 -10.58 -3.70 -2.06
CA LEU A 183 -10.17 -5.04 -1.64
C LEU A 183 -11.25 -6.06 -2.00
N LYS A 184 -10.85 -7.13 -2.69
CA LYS A 184 -11.72 -8.23 -3.10
C LYS A 184 -11.16 -9.57 -2.65
N LEU A 185 -12.07 -10.48 -2.30
CA LEU A 185 -11.74 -11.88 -2.06
C LEU A 185 -11.71 -12.61 -3.40
N THR A 186 -10.62 -13.30 -3.72
CA THR A 186 -10.51 -14.11 -4.95
C THR A 186 -10.58 -15.59 -4.66
N ASP A 187 -10.03 -16.07 -3.53
CA ASP A 187 -9.99 -17.50 -3.22
C ASP A 187 -9.92 -17.75 -1.71
N LYS A 188 -9.99 -19.02 -1.33
CA LYS A 188 -9.89 -19.51 0.05
C LYS A 188 -9.14 -20.82 0.07
N VAL A 189 -8.12 -20.90 0.89
CA VAL A 189 -7.32 -22.12 1.02
C VAL A 189 -7.29 -22.59 2.48
N ARG A 190 -7.06 -23.88 2.68
CA ARG A 190 -7.00 -24.44 4.02
C ARG A 190 -5.55 -24.49 4.54
N GLY A 191 -5.26 -23.68 5.55
CA GLY A 191 -3.97 -23.65 6.24
C GLY A 191 -2.98 -22.60 5.68
N ARG A 192 -2.15 -22.09 6.57
CA ARG A 192 -1.19 -21.02 6.28
C ARG A 192 -0.23 -21.39 5.15
N LYS A 193 0.38 -22.56 5.19
CA LYS A 193 1.32 -23.01 4.15
C LYS A 193 0.71 -22.99 2.75
N LYS A 194 -0.58 -23.39 2.62
CA LYS A 194 -1.27 -23.35 1.32
C LYS A 194 -1.52 -21.92 0.84
N SER A 195 -1.78 -20.96 1.75
CA SER A 195 -1.91 -19.57 1.34
C SER A 195 -0.58 -18.99 0.84
N LEU A 196 0.55 -19.33 1.48
CA LEU A 196 1.87 -18.91 0.98
C LEU A 196 2.16 -19.49 -0.41
N LEU A 197 1.92 -20.79 -0.60
CA LEU A 197 2.13 -21.46 -1.89
C LEU A 197 1.21 -20.88 -2.98
N TYR A 198 -0.02 -20.49 -2.63
CA TYR A 198 -0.91 -19.80 -3.57
C TYR A 198 -0.32 -18.46 -4.02
N LEU A 199 0.14 -17.62 -3.08
CA LEU A 199 0.77 -16.34 -3.41
C LEU A 199 1.99 -16.55 -4.32
N ILE A 200 2.83 -17.55 -4.02
CA ILE A 200 4.02 -17.88 -4.82
C ILE A 200 3.60 -18.31 -6.24
N SER A 201 2.74 -19.32 -6.35
CA SER A 201 2.36 -19.89 -7.65
C SER A 201 1.65 -18.87 -8.53
N LYS A 202 0.78 -18.04 -7.94
CA LYS A 202 0.06 -17.00 -8.67
C LYS A 202 1.02 -15.91 -9.13
N THR A 203 1.97 -15.46 -8.30
CA THR A 203 3.01 -14.51 -8.71
C THR A 203 3.84 -15.05 -9.87
N ILE A 204 4.28 -16.33 -9.80
CA ILE A 204 5.08 -16.96 -10.86
C ILE A 204 4.30 -17.02 -12.18
N SER A 205 3.01 -17.34 -12.15
CA SER A 205 2.19 -17.47 -13.36
C SER A 205 1.83 -16.13 -14.00
N ASP A 206 1.70 -15.08 -13.19
CA ASP A 206 1.08 -13.82 -13.65
C ASP A 206 2.08 -12.69 -13.89
N ILE A 207 3.30 -12.80 -13.36
CA ILE A 207 4.29 -11.73 -13.47
C ILE A 207 4.64 -11.45 -14.94
N SER A 208 4.51 -10.19 -15.35
CA SER A 208 4.89 -9.76 -16.69
C SER A 208 6.42 -9.71 -16.85
N PRO A 209 6.96 -9.67 -18.09
CA PRO A 209 8.40 -9.46 -18.31
C PRO A 209 8.92 -8.20 -17.61
N HIS A 210 8.14 -7.10 -17.61
CA HIS A 210 8.48 -5.84 -16.92
C HIS A 210 8.35 -5.95 -15.38
N GLY A 211 7.50 -6.83 -14.89
CA GLY A 211 7.35 -7.11 -13.46
C GLY A 211 8.58 -7.76 -12.82
N LYS A 212 9.46 -8.34 -13.62
CA LYS A 212 10.72 -8.95 -13.16
C LYS A 212 11.79 -7.93 -12.74
N ASP A 213 11.58 -6.65 -12.99
CA ASP A 213 12.51 -5.62 -12.50
C ASP A 213 12.45 -5.49 -10.97
N ILE A 214 11.26 -5.54 -10.38
CA ILE A 214 11.09 -5.51 -8.94
C ILE A 214 9.83 -6.24 -8.50
N VAL A 215 9.95 -7.07 -7.47
CA VAL A 215 8.86 -7.63 -6.69
C VAL A 215 8.96 -7.13 -5.25
N MET A 216 7.86 -6.75 -4.66
CA MET A 216 7.83 -6.29 -3.28
C MET A 216 7.01 -7.25 -2.42
N ILE A 217 7.48 -7.51 -1.22
CA ILE A 217 6.81 -8.37 -0.23
C ILE A 217 6.63 -7.54 1.05
N SER A 218 5.46 -7.57 1.64
CA SER A 218 5.24 -6.92 2.92
C SER A 218 4.49 -7.80 3.91
N HIS A 219 4.79 -7.65 5.21
CA HIS A 219 4.24 -8.50 6.25
C HIS A 219 3.88 -7.74 7.53
N CYS A 220 2.84 -8.20 8.24
CA CYS A 220 2.46 -7.76 9.57
C CYS A 220 2.93 -8.78 10.60
N ASP A 221 4.15 -8.61 11.12
CA ASP A 221 4.72 -9.45 12.18
C ASP A 221 4.72 -10.96 11.86
N CYS A 222 5.07 -11.32 10.61
CA CYS A 222 5.25 -12.70 10.12
C CYS A 222 6.41 -12.78 9.11
N GLU A 223 7.60 -12.36 9.55
CA GLU A 223 8.81 -12.27 8.73
C GLU A 223 9.24 -13.62 8.16
N GLU A 224 9.13 -14.70 8.94
CA GLU A 224 9.48 -16.06 8.48
C GLU A 224 8.67 -16.46 7.24
N ASP A 225 7.37 -16.17 7.22
CA ASP A 225 6.51 -16.42 6.06
C ASP A 225 6.90 -15.55 4.85
N ALA A 226 7.27 -14.28 5.09
CA ALA A 226 7.74 -13.38 4.05
C ALA A 226 9.05 -13.89 3.42
N MET A 227 9.99 -14.34 4.25
CA MET A 227 11.25 -14.91 3.79
C MET A 227 11.05 -16.27 3.09
N TYR A 228 10.04 -17.04 3.48
CA TYR A 228 9.65 -18.25 2.74
C TYR A 228 9.22 -17.92 1.31
N ILE A 229 8.36 -16.89 1.13
CA ILE A 229 7.96 -16.42 -0.21
C ILE A 229 9.18 -15.88 -0.98
N TYR A 230 10.00 -15.04 -0.34
CA TYR A 230 11.21 -14.48 -0.93
C TYR A 230 12.11 -15.56 -1.55
N SER A 231 12.43 -16.59 -0.76
CA SER A 231 13.32 -17.66 -1.20
C SER A 231 12.75 -18.41 -2.41
N HIS A 232 11.46 -18.76 -2.35
CA HIS A 232 10.80 -19.47 -3.45
C HIS A 232 10.70 -18.63 -4.74
N LEU A 233 10.41 -17.34 -4.65
CA LEU A 233 10.37 -16.48 -5.83
C LEU A 233 11.77 -16.34 -6.44
N LYS A 234 12.79 -16.14 -5.61
CA LYS A 234 14.19 -16.02 -6.05
C LYS A 234 14.72 -17.28 -6.74
N GLU A 235 14.28 -18.46 -6.28
CA GLU A 235 14.67 -19.74 -6.88
C GLU A 235 13.97 -20.04 -8.21
N ASN A 236 12.75 -19.55 -8.41
CA ASN A 236 11.91 -19.97 -9.53
C ASN A 236 11.72 -18.90 -10.62
N ILE A 237 12.08 -17.64 -10.36
CA ILE A 237 11.95 -16.55 -11.33
C ILE A 237 13.24 -15.71 -11.28
N ASP A 238 13.73 -15.34 -12.45
CA ASP A 238 14.82 -14.37 -12.61
C ASP A 238 14.27 -12.95 -12.36
N ILE A 239 14.24 -12.54 -11.09
CA ILE A 239 13.80 -11.21 -10.62
C ILE A 239 15.06 -10.43 -10.26
N LYS A 240 15.19 -9.20 -10.78
CA LYS A 240 16.36 -8.35 -10.52
C LYS A 240 16.42 -7.90 -9.05
N GLU A 241 15.28 -7.51 -8.48
CA GLU A 241 15.20 -7.05 -7.09
C GLU A 241 13.96 -7.61 -6.41
N ILE A 242 14.12 -8.12 -5.20
CA ILE A 242 12.99 -8.47 -4.31
C ILE A 242 13.17 -7.68 -3.01
N MET A 243 12.24 -6.77 -2.75
CA MET A 243 12.22 -5.95 -1.54
C MET A 243 11.26 -6.53 -0.52
N VAL A 244 11.72 -6.76 0.72
CA VAL A 244 10.89 -7.23 1.84
C VAL A 244 10.82 -6.14 2.90
N ASN A 245 9.61 -5.78 3.35
CA ASN A 245 9.41 -4.79 4.40
C ASN A 245 8.28 -5.17 5.36
N GLN A 246 8.43 -4.75 6.61
CA GLN A 246 7.37 -4.84 7.59
C GLN A 246 6.31 -3.76 7.33
N ILE A 247 5.03 -4.13 7.42
CA ILE A 247 3.89 -3.22 7.26
C ILE A 247 3.79 -2.31 8.49
N GLY A 248 3.65 -1.01 8.27
CA GLY A 248 3.48 -0.03 9.32
C GLY A 248 2.08 -0.05 9.99
N PRO A 249 1.92 0.64 11.13
CA PRO A 249 0.70 0.61 11.93
C PRO A 249 -0.54 1.08 11.20
N THR A 250 -0.42 2.03 10.26
CA THR A 250 -1.55 2.55 9.48
C THR A 250 -2.28 1.45 8.71
N ILE A 251 -1.55 0.63 7.99
CA ILE A 251 -2.12 -0.51 7.25
C ILE A 251 -2.40 -1.66 8.21
N GLY A 252 -1.46 -1.94 9.13
CA GLY A 252 -1.58 -3.01 10.12
C GLY A 252 -2.83 -2.91 11.00
N SER A 253 -3.28 -1.69 11.33
CA SER A 253 -4.53 -1.46 12.08
C SER A 253 -5.77 -2.04 11.39
N HIS A 254 -5.76 -2.09 10.05
CA HIS A 254 -6.88 -2.57 9.25
C HIS A 254 -6.72 -4.01 8.77
N SER A 255 -5.49 -4.49 8.57
CA SER A 255 -5.23 -5.83 8.04
C SER A 255 -4.89 -6.87 9.11
N GLY A 256 -4.40 -6.42 10.26
CA GLY A 256 -4.06 -7.25 11.41
C GLY A 256 -2.73 -7.99 11.31
N PRO A 257 -2.24 -8.51 12.45
CA PRO A 257 -1.05 -9.37 12.49
C PRO A 257 -1.23 -10.59 11.59
N GLY A 258 -0.13 -11.11 11.02
CA GLY A 258 -0.15 -12.25 10.11
C GLY A 258 -0.55 -11.91 8.67
N THR A 259 -0.84 -10.64 8.35
CA THR A 259 -1.04 -10.20 6.96
C THR A 259 0.27 -10.33 6.19
N LEU A 260 0.19 -10.89 4.98
CA LEU A 260 1.31 -11.05 4.07
C LEU A 260 0.87 -10.77 2.64
N ALA A 261 1.60 -9.90 1.95
CA ALA A 261 1.27 -9.43 0.61
C ALA A 261 2.47 -9.49 -0.33
N VAL A 262 2.22 -9.80 -1.60
CA VAL A 262 3.17 -9.74 -2.71
C VAL A 262 2.66 -8.73 -3.74
N TYR A 263 3.56 -7.89 -4.22
CA TYR A 263 3.28 -6.85 -5.21
C TYR A 263 4.21 -7.05 -6.40
N TYR A 264 3.64 -7.04 -7.59
CA TYR A 264 4.37 -7.19 -8.84
C TYR A 264 3.60 -6.56 -9.99
N GLU A 265 4.25 -6.34 -11.13
CA GLU A 265 3.57 -5.86 -12.32
C GLU A 265 3.15 -7.05 -13.20
N SER A 266 1.90 -6.99 -13.68
CA SER A 266 1.32 -7.93 -14.62
C SER A 266 0.67 -7.20 -15.80
N SER A 267 0.14 -7.95 -16.77
CA SER A 267 -0.59 -7.38 -17.91
C SER A 267 -1.92 -6.75 -17.50
N SER A 268 -2.54 -7.23 -16.43
CA SER A 268 -3.81 -6.73 -15.88
C SER A 268 -3.95 -7.18 -14.44
N ARG A 269 -4.79 -6.47 -13.65
CA ARG A 269 -5.24 -6.91 -12.31
C ARG A 269 -6.33 -7.98 -12.37
N GLU A 270 -7.02 -8.10 -13.49
CA GLU A 270 -8.14 -9.00 -13.75
C GLU A 270 -7.86 -9.92 -14.94
#